data_6968b53e43495f6d108af918a25e2824
#
_entry.id   6968b53e43495f6d108af918a25e2824
#
_cell.length_a   1.000
_cell.length_b   1.000
_cell.length_c   1.000
_cell.angle_alpha   90.00
_cell.angle_beta   90.00
_cell.angle_gamma   90.00
#
_symmetry.space_group_name_H-M   'P 1'
#
loop_
_entity.id
_entity.type
_entity.pdbx_description
1 polymer ?
#
loop_
_entity_poly.entity_id
_entity_poly.type
_entity_poly.pdbx_seq_one_letter_code
_entity_poly.pdbx_strand_id
1 'polypeptide(L)'
;MALSSLSRRPLVTLAFAILIAITVHTASAQTTGAQRAGSAPQWTKAAPFPIPEEELYGSVVNGKFYVLGGFGIGGMAPGLVFEYDPASDRWTRKKDMPVKVHHQAQTPLNGKLYVFGGCLQGITGEGGTQNAWEWDPAADTWKALAPLTVKRCSAVAESVDGKIYLIGGLEPMENGKGTRVSGRNQMYDTASNTWTERSPMPTTRNHAMAGAVNGKIYVMGGRLAAGNIPVTTNIDTVEEYDPATNLWGPVKERMPQVRSGGGWATCNGKIYVGGGEWITREFYAALRALDAYDPATNTWETLTPLPGAVHGNAMGCIGNKLHTVSGKMRAGGGPDPATAEHDVLDLPARGGTR
;
A
#
# COMPACT_ATOMS: atom_id res chain seq x y z
N MET A 1 40.97 -63.16 -32.36
CA MET A 1 41.35 -64.43 -31.70
C MET A 1 40.91 -64.46 -30.26
N ALA A 2 40.23 -65.54 -29.91
CA ALA A 2 39.90 -66.08 -28.58
C ALA A 2 38.74 -65.42 -27.84
N LEU A 3 37.61 -66.11 -27.97
CA LEU A 3 36.43 -66.15 -27.08
C LEU A 3 36.80 -66.93 -25.82
N SER A 4 36.36 -66.47 -24.65
CA SER A 4 36.28 -67.33 -23.47
C SER A 4 34.96 -67.13 -22.75
N SER A 5 34.35 -68.26 -22.60
CA SER A 5 33.03 -68.63 -22.08
C SER A 5 32.69 -68.15 -20.68
N LEU A 6 31.44 -67.70 -20.54
CA LEU A 6 30.74 -67.44 -19.29
C LEU A 6 29.97 -68.69 -18.81
N SER A 7 30.29 -69.21 -17.62
CA SER A 7 29.55 -70.26 -16.93
C SER A 7 28.39 -69.65 -16.11
N ARG A 8 27.20 -70.18 -16.35
CA ARG A 8 25.99 -69.91 -15.54
C ARG A 8 25.97 -70.76 -14.28
N ARG A 9 25.75 -70.15 -13.13
CA ARG A 9 25.36 -70.87 -11.89
C ARG A 9 23.88 -70.57 -11.56
N PRO A 10 23.09 -71.50 -11.08
CA PRO A 10 21.68 -71.32 -10.74
C PRO A 10 21.50 -70.67 -9.37
N LEU A 11 20.56 -69.74 -9.27
CA LEU A 11 20.07 -69.21 -8.00
C LEU A 11 19.08 -70.17 -7.39
N VAL A 12 19.34 -70.61 -6.13
CA VAL A 12 18.42 -71.27 -5.29
C VAL A 12 17.61 -70.28 -4.51
N THR A 13 16.28 -70.26 -4.75
CA THR A 13 15.34 -69.36 -4.04
C THR A 13 14.87 -70.04 -2.79
N LEU A 14 15.26 -69.55 -1.61
CA LEU A 14 14.75 -70.02 -0.29
C LEU A 14 13.55 -69.09 0.05
N ALA A 15 12.35 -69.61 0.09
CA ALA A 15 11.16 -68.91 0.53
C ALA A 15 11.04 -69.05 2.06
N PHE A 16 11.16 -67.96 2.79
CA PHE A 16 10.80 -67.89 4.22
C PHE A 16 9.37 -67.33 4.34
N ALA A 17 8.49 -68.19 4.85
CA ALA A 17 7.13 -67.79 5.22
C ALA A 17 7.20 -67.17 6.64
N ILE A 18 6.95 -65.86 6.75
CA ILE A 18 6.79 -65.17 8.02
C ILE A 18 5.29 -65.02 8.30
N LEU A 19 4.83 -65.78 9.35
CA LEU A 19 3.48 -65.65 9.89
C LEU A 19 3.43 -64.38 10.74
N ILE A 20 2.76 -63.30 10.28
CA ILE A 20 2.49 -62.11 11.09
C ILE A 20 1.12 -62.29 11.75
N ALA A 21 1.10 -62.47 13.06
CA ALA A 21 -0.12 -62.38 13.86
C ALA A 21 -0.54 -60.90 13.99
N ILE A 22 -1.65 -60.51 13.38
CA ILE A 22 -2.24 -59.18 13.52
C ILE A 22 -3.11 -59.18 14.77
N THR A 23 -2.62 -58.59 15.85
CA THR A 23 -3.43 -58.22 17.01
C THR A 23 -4.16 -56.91 16.70
N VAL A 24 -5.46 -56.99 16.50
CA VAL A 24 -6.33 -55.84 16.34
C VAL A 24 -6.52 -55.15 17.70
N HIS A 25 -5.84 -54.07 17.94
CA HIS A 25 -6.16 -53.16 19.05
C HIS A 25 -7.25 -52.20 18.57
N THR A 26 -8.45 -52.35 19.13
CA THR A 26 -9.52 -51.33 19.00
C THR A 26 -9.14 -50.11 19.83
N ALA A 27 -8.51 -49.11 19.18
CA ALA A 27 -8.36 -47.82 19.79
C ALA A 27 -9.71 -47.08 19.68
N SER A 28 -10.34 -46.83 20.83
CA SER A 28 -11.46 -45.89 20.92
C SER A 28 -10.96 -44.50 20.56
N ALA A 29 -11.38 -44.00 19.40
CA ALA A 29 -11.16 -42.63 18.98
C ALA A 29 -11.93 -41.71 19.92
N GLN A 30 -11.22 -41.04 20.83
CA GLN A 30 -11.73 -39.84 21.48
C GLN A 30 -11.85 -38.77 20.38
N THR A 31 -13.08 -38.42 20.02
CA THR A 31 -13.40 -37.23 19.22
C THR A 31 -13.01 -36.02 20.03
N THR A 32 -11.77 -35.57 19.93
CA THR A 32 -11.38 -34.21 20.28
C THR A 32 -12.15 -33.31 19.34
N GLY A 33 -13.01 -32.50 19.93
CA GLY A 33 -13.83 -31.50 19.15
C GLY A 33 -12.96 -30.71 18.21
N ALA A 34 -13.18 -30.89 16.92
CA ALA A 34 -12.58 -30.04 15.92
C ALA A 34 -13.01 -28.61 16.22
N GLN A 35 -12.10 -27.81 16.73
CA GLN A 35 -12.26 -26.35 16.74
C GLN A 35 -12.60 -25.96 15.30
N ARG A 36 -13.83 -25.45 15.09
CA ARG A 36 -14.21 -24.87 13.79
C ARG A 36 -13.16 -23.83 13.44
N ALA A 37 -12.35 -24.13 12.44
CA ALA A 37 -11.52 -23.10 11.79
C ALA A 37 -12.49 -21.97 11.44
N GLY A 38 -12.33 -20.81 12.06
CA GLY A 38 -13.10 -19.62 11.71
C GLY A 38 -12.98 -19.43 10.20
N SER A 39 -14.09 -19.17 9.52
CA SER A 39 -14.05 -18.86 8.09
C SER A 39 -13.08 -17.69 7.87
N ALA A 40 -12.23 -17.79 6.82
CA ALA A 40 -11.34 -16.70 6.47
C ALA A 40 -12.14 -15.38 6.37
N PRO A 41 -11.56 -14.25 6.79
CA PRO A 41 -12.23 -12.96 6.68
C PRO A 41 -12.77 -12.72 5.27
N GLN A 42 -14.01 -12.30 5.16
CA GLN A 42 -14.70 -12.08 3.88
C GLN A 42 -14.90 -10.59 3.67
N TRP A 43 -14.68 -10.13 2.45
CA TRP A 43 -15.02 -8.78 2.03
C TRP A 43 -16.54 -8.59 1.98
N THR A 44 -17.00 -7.46 2.47
CA THR A 44 -18.39 -7.01 2.38
C THR A 44 -18.46 -5.70 1.60
N LYS A 45 -19.61 -5.43 0.97
CA LYS A 45 -19.82 -4.19 0.24
C LYS A 45 -20.33 -3.11 1.19
N ALA A 46 -19.85 -1.88 0.96
CA ALA A 46 -20.39 -0.67 1.52
C ALA A 46 -20.91 0.23 0.38
N ALA A 47 -21.50 1.39 0.74
CA ALA A 47 -22.01 2.33 -0.25
C ALA A 47 -20.94 2.64 -1.32
N PRO A 48 -21.25 2.50 -2.62
CA PRO A 48 -20.29 2.70 -3.70
C PRO A 48 -19.77 4.13 -3.74
N PHE A 49 -18.53 4.28 -4.18
CA PHE A 49 -17.91 5.61 -4.33
C PHE A 49 -18.61 6.41 -5.44
N PRO A 50 -19.00 7.67 -5.18
CA PRO A 50 -19.89 8.41 -6.08
C PRO A 50 -19.29 8.75 -7.44
N ILE A 51 -17.98 8.95 -7.52
CA ILE A 51 -17.27 9.33 -8.75
C ILE A 51 -16.05 8.41 -8.91
N PRO A 52 -16.15 7.32 -9.69
CA PRO A 52 -15.05 6.41 -9.92
C PRO A 52 -13.82 7.11 -10.51
N GLU A 53 -12.68 6.95 -9.86
CA GLU A 53 -11.40 7.56 -10.26
C GLU A 53 -10.23 6.65 -9.90
N GLU A 54 -9.12 6.83 -10.58
CA GLU A 54 -7.82 6.30 -10.17
C GLU A 54 -7.01 7.37 -9.42
N GLU A 55 -5.91 6.98 -8.78
CA GLU A 55 -5.02 7.87 -8.04
C GLU A 55 -5.74 8.64 -6.93
N LEU A 56 -6.60 7.91 -6.23
CA LEU A 56 -7.27 8.36 -5.02
C LEU A 56 -6.45 7.98 -3.79
N TYR A 57 -6.47 8.85 -2.79
CA TYR A 57 -5.75 8.63 -1.53
C TYR A 57 -6.73 8.67 -0.37
N GLY A 58 -6.57 7.70 0.54
CA GLY A 58 -7.43 7.53 1.71
C GLY A 58 -6.78 8.04 2.98
N SER A 59 -7.59 8.62 3.87
CA SER A 59 -7.17 8.97 5.23
C SER A 59 -8.34 8.85 6.18
N VAL A 60 -8.08 8.45 7.41
CA VAL A 60 -9.12 8.38 8.44
C VAL A 60 -8.90 9.47 9.48
N VAL A 61 -9.94 10.28 9.72
CA VAL A 61 -9.95 11.35 10.71
C VAL A 61 -11.21 11.22 11.54
N ASN A 62 -11.09 11.17 12.85
CA ASN A 62 -12.23 11.12 13.79
C ASN A 62 -13.27 10.04 13.44
N GLY A 63 -12.82 8.86 13.03
CA GLY A 63 -13.69 7.72 12.73
C GLY A 63 -14.43 7.80 11.39
N LYS A 64 -14.13 8.78 10.56
CA LYS A 64 -14.63 8.91 9.18
C LYS A 64 -13.51 8.71 8.17
N PHE A 65 -13.85 8.16 7.01
CA PHE A 65 -12.92 7.92 5.93
C PHE A 65 -13.03 9.01 4.86
N TYR A 66 -11.91 9.64 4.57
CA TYR A 66 -11.80 10.71 3.57
C TYR A 66 -11.01 10.23 2.38
N VAL A 67 -11.58 10.43 1.19
CA VAL A 67 -10.96 10.05 -0.08
C VAL A 67 -10.77 11.31 -0.91
N LEU A 68 -9.53 11.58 -1.30
CA LEU A 68 -9.12 12.79 -2.00
C LEU A 68 -8.34 12.47 -3.27
N GLY A 69 -8.35 13.43 -4.21
CA GLY A 69 -7.54 13.40 -5.43
C GLY A 69 -8.33 13.03 -6.65
N GLY A 70 -7.88 11.98 -7.31
CA GLY A 70 -8.42 11.46 -8.54
C GLY A 70 -7.65 11.90 -9.79
N PHE A 71 -7.57 10.99 -10.75
CA PHE A 71 -7.00 11.19 -12.06
C PHE A 71 -7.97 10.67 -13.10
N GLY A 72 -8.85 11.54 -13.55
CA GLY A 72 -9.97 11.20 -14.39
C GLY A 72 -9.62 10.94 -15.84
N ILE A 73 -10.63 10.52 -16.59
CA ILE A 73 -10.55 10.33 -18.04
C ILE A 73 -10.00 11.61 -18.71
N GLY A 74 -8.99 11.45 -19.55
CA GLY A 74 -8.33 12.57 -20.21
C GLY A 74 -7.18 13.20 -19.42
N GLY A 75 -6.79 12.62 -18.28
CA GLY A 75 -5.63 13.05 -17.50
C GLY A 75 -5.87 14.30 -16.67
N MET A 76 -7.12 14.65 -16.42
CA MET A 76 -7.48 15.83 -15.62
C MET A 76 -7.65 15.44 -14.15
N ALA A 77 -7.02 16.20 -13.25
CA ALA A 77 -7.24 16.05 -11.82
C ALA A 77 -8.54 16.76 -11.40
N PRO A 78 -9.55 16.08 -10.91
CA PRO A 78 -10.80 16.71 -10.47
C PRO A 78 -10.66 17.40 -9.11
N GLY A 79 -9.67 17.01 -8.30
CA GLY A 79 -9.45 17.55 -6.96
C GLY A 79 -10.55 17.21 -5.97
N LEU A 80 -11.13 16.01 -6.09
CA LEU A 80 -12.25 15.56 -5.29
C LEU A 80 -11.91 15.47 -3.81
N VAL A 81 -12.93 15.70 -2.97
CA VAL A 81 -12.92 15.41 -1.53
C VAL A 81 -14.25 14.80 -1.15
N PHE A 82 -14.21 13.56 -0.67
CA PHE A 82 -15.39 12.85 -0.18
C PHE A 82 -15.16 12.34 1.24
N GLU A 83 -16.22 12.45 2.06
CA GLU A 83 -16.31 11.88 3.40
C GLU A 83 -17.22 10.67 3.37
N TYR A 84 -16.76 9.53 3.88
CA TYR A 84 -17.59 8.38 4.18
C TYR A 84 -17.87 8.31 5.68
N ASP A 85 -19.13 8.21 6.01
CA ASP A 85 -19.60 7.98 7.39
C ASP A 85 -20.03 6.52 7.54
N PRO A 86 -19.27 5.69 8.30
CA PRO A 86 -19.60 4.28 8.47
C PRO A 86 -20.90 4.05 9.27
N ALA A 87 -21.35 5.01 10.08
CA ALA A 87 -22.57 4.86 10.86
C ALA A 87 -23.83 4.94 10.00
N SER A 88 -23.79 5.72 8.92
CA SER A 88 -24.90 5.88 7.98
C SER A 88 -24.70 5.16 6.65
N ASP A 89 -23.51 4.57 6.42
CA ASP A 89 -23.10 3.98 5.15
C ASP A 89 -23.30 4.95 3.98
N ARG A 90 -22.78 6.17 4.10
CA ARG A 90 -23.00 7.23 3.09
C ARG A 90 -21.75 8.03 2.79
N TRP A 91 -21.62 8.42 1.52
CA TRP A 91 -20.65 9.39 1.02
C TRP A 91 -21.25 10.78 0.98
N THR A 92 -20.47 11.77 1.41
CA THR A 92 -20.79 13.20 1.31
C THR A 92 -19.66 13.93 0.60
N ARG A 93 -19.97 14.66 -0.47
CA ARG A 93 -18.99 15.53 -1.10
C ARG A 93 -18.68 16.71 -0.20
N LYS A 94 -17.39 16.98 -0.04
CA LYS A 94 -16.86 18.12 0.71
C LYS A 94 -16.31 19.15 -0.27
N LYS A 95 -15.81 20.26 0.27
CA LYS A 95 -15.17 21.30 -0.53
C LYS A 95 -13.93 20.77 -1.22
N ASP A 96 -13.91 20.85 -2.55
CA ASP A 96 -12.78 20.41 -3.39
C ASP A 96 -11.45 21.05 -2.97
N MET A 97 -10.34 20.39 -3.29
CA MET A 97 -9.00 20.92 -3.07
C MET A 97 -8.83 22.27 -3.77
N PRO A 98 -8.18 23.28 -3.13
CA PRO A 98 -7.95 24.59 -3.71
C PRO A 98 -7.15 24.57 -5.02
N VAL A 99 -6.25 23.58 -5.15
CA VAL A 99 -5.54 23.27 -6.39
C VAL A 99 -5.84 21.83 -6.75
N LYS A 100 -6.43 21.63 -7.91
CA LYS A 100 -6.82 20.31 -8.41
C LYS A 100 -5.59 19.56 -8.86
N VAL A 101 -5.17 18.58 -8.07
CA VAL A 101 -4.00 17.73 -8.30
C VAL A 101 -4.36 16.26 -8.15
N HIS A 102 -3.57 15.41 -8.76
CA HIS A 102 -3.50 13.97 -8.51
C HIS A 102 -2.11 13.61 -7.97
N HIS A 103 -1.92 12.42 -7.46
CA HIS A 103 -0.64 11.97 -6.91
C HIS A 103 -0.09 12.89 -5.80
N GLN A 104 -0.99 13.53 -5.05
CA GLN A 104 -0.63 14.26 -3.84
C GLN A 104 -0.20 13.30 -2.73
N ALA A 105 0.62 13.80 -1.81
CA ALA A 105 0.86 13.15 -0.54
C ALA A 105 -0.11 13.70 0.52
N GLN A 106 -0.63 12.84 1.38
CA GLN A 106 -1.53 13.28 2.44
C GLN A 106 -1.37 12.44 3.72
N THR A 107 -1.64 13.06 4.87
CA THR A 107 -1.64 12.39 6.17
C THR A 107 -2.56 13.08 7.17
N PRO A 108 -3.24 12.34 8.04
CA PRO A 108 -4.01 12.93 9.14
C PRO A 108 -3.09 13.32 10.29
N LEU A 109 -3.41 14.45 10.95
CA LEU A 109 -2.76 14.85 12.18
C LEU A 109 -3.70 15.75 13.00
N ASN A 110 -3.88 15.45 14.27
CA ASN A 110 -4.66 16.27 15.23
C ASN A 110 -6.07 16.64 14.73
N GLY A 111 -6.80 15.67 14.17
CA GLY A 111 -8.16 15.86 13.68
C GLY A 111 -8.27 16.63 12.36
N LYS A 112 -7.19 16.92 11.70
CA LYS A 112 -7.10 17.59 10.41
C LYS A 112 -6.40 16.71 9.37
N LEU A 113 -6.51 17.10 8.10
CA LEU A 113 -5.82 16.45 6.99
C LEU A 113 -4.85 17.43 6.34
N TYR A 114 -3.63 16.96 6.14
CA TYR A 114 -2.57 17.72 5.49
C TYR A 114 -2.30 17.15 4.10
N VAL A 115 -2.24 18.02 3.08
CA VAL A 115 -2.09 17.64 1.68
C VAL A 115 -0.93 18.42 1.06
N PHE A 116 -0.02 17.69 0.40
CA PHE A 116 1.23 18.26 -0.11
C PHE A 116 1.48 17.88 -1.55
N GLY A 117 1.98 18.84 -2.35
CA GLY A 117 2.41 18.61 -3.71
C GLY A 117 1.28 18.18 -4.64
N GLY A 118 1.54 17.14 -5.40
CA GLY A 118 0.67 16.60 -6.43
C GLY A 118 1.01 17.11 -7.83
N CYS A 119 0.60 16.36 -8.85
CA CYS A 119 0.76 16.71 -10.26
C CYS A 119 -0.50 17.41 -10.79
N LEU A 120 -0.33 18.38 -11.71
CA LEU A 120 -1.45 19.09 -12.35
C LEU A 120 -1.95 18.34 -13.59
N GLN A 121 -1.04 17.84 -14.43
CA GLN A 121 -1.32 17.14 -15.68
C GLN A 121 -0.22 16.13 -15.95
N GLY A 122 -0.58 14.86 -16.08
CA GLY A 122 0.36 13.77 -16.35
C GLY A 122 1.51 13.69 -15.35
N ILE A 123 2.08 12.54 -15.15
CA ILE A 123 3.20 12.32 -14.21
C ILE A 123 4.57 12.67 -14.80
N THR A 124 4.65 12.87 -16.11
CA THR A 124 5.88 13.19 -16.85
C THR A 124 6.09 14.71 -17.06
N GLY A 125 5.18 15.53 -16.52
CA GLY A 125 5.20 16.97 -16.68
C GLY A 125 6.29 17.66 -15.86
N GLU A 126 5.98 18.85 -15.35
CA GLU A 126 6.94 19.74 -14.65
C GLU A 126 7.28 19.31 -13.20
N GLY A 127 7.09 18.02 -12.84
CA GLY A 127 7.55 17.47 -11.56
C GLY A 127 6.70 17.88 -10.35
N GLY A 128 5.41 18.14 -10.56
CA GLY A 128 4.48 18.40 -9.47
C GLY A 128 4.33 19.87 -9.10
N THR A 129 3.75 20.10 -7.94
CA THR A 129 3.48 21.43 -7.37
C THR A 129 4.21 21.65 -6.05
N GLN A 130 4.22 22.89 -5.56
CA GLN A 130 4.71 23.25 -4.22
C GLN A 130 3.57 23.44 -3.23
N ASN A 131 2.35 23.02 -3.56
CA ASN A 131 1.17 23.21 -2.73
C ASN A 131 1.33 22.52 -1.38
N ALA A 132 0.89 23.21 -0.33
CA ALA A 132 0.79 22.66 1.02
C ALA A 132 -0.49 23.22 1.66
N TRP A 133 -1.37 22.34 2.09
CA TRP A 133 -2.69 22.67 2.61
C TRP A 133 -3.00 21.89 3.88
N GLU A 134 -3.64 22.57 4.82
CA GLU A 134 -4.37 21.96 5.95
C GLU A 134 -5.86 22.05 5.64
N TRP A 135 -6.56 20.92 5.76
CA TRP A 135 -8.00 20.86 5.68
C TRP A 135 -8.60 20.49 7.02
N ASP A 136 -9.58 21.27 7.45
CA ASP A 136 -10.37 21.00 8.64
C ASP A 136 -11.68 20.31 8.23
N PRO A 137 -11.86 19.00 8.48
CA PRO A 137 -13.06 18.28 8.09
C PRO A 137 -14.33 18.78 8.77
N ALA A 138 -14.24 19.29 10.00
CA ALA A 138 -15.39 19.75 10.76
C ALA A 138 -15.91 21.08 10.23
N ALA A 139 -15.03 21.99 9.88
CA ALA A 139 -15.37 23.29 9.32
C ALA A 139 -15.50 23.26 7.78
N ASP A 140 -15.08 22.20 7.11
CA ASP A 140 -14.96 22.08 5.65
C ASP A 140 -14.19 23.23 5.02
N THR A 141 -13.04 23.59 5.60
CA THR A 141 -12.23 24.73 5.18
C THR A 141 -10.78 24.36 4.93
N TRP A 142 -10.18 24.98 3.91
CA TRP A 142 -8.80 24.86 3.54
C TRP A 142 -7.99 26.06 4.02
N LYS A 143 -6.80 25.78 4.56
CA LYS A 143 -5.80 26.78 4.96
C LYS A 143 -4.50 26.51 4.22
N ALA A 144 -3.97 27.53 3.54
CA ALA A 144 -2.65 27.45 2.92
C ALA A 144 -1.55 27.40 3.99
N LEU A 145 -0.56 26.58 3.75
CA LEU A 145 0.64 26.41 4.59
C LEU A 145 1.88 26.92 3.84
N ALA A 146 3.03 26.96 4.53
CA ALA A 146 4.31 27.22 3.88
C ALA A 146 4.52 26.24 2.72
N PRO A 147 4.77 26.73 1.48
CA PRO A 147 4.90 25.87 0.33
C PRO A 147 6.10 24.93 0.47
N LEU A 148 6.06 23.81 -0.26
CA LEU A 148 7.22 22.91 -0.37
C LEU A 148 8.42 23.68 -0.92
N THR A 149 9.62 23.34 -0.48
CA THR A 149 10.87 23.94 -0.97
C THR A 149 11.17 23.55 -2.42
N VAL A 150 10.69 22.36 -2.84
CA VAL A 150 10.80 21.83 -4.20
C VAL A 150 9.45 21.23 -4.62
N LYS A 151 9.03 21.48 -5.87
CA LYS A 151 7.85 20.82 -6.46
C LYS A 151 7.93 19.32 -6.27
N ARG A 152 6.81 18.68 -5.88
CA ARG A 152 6.77 17.24 -5.60
C ARG A 152 5.46 16.62 -6.04
N CYS A 153 5.50 15.41 -6.59
CA CYS A 153 4.33 14.53 -6.68
C CYS A 153 4.70 13.06 -6.52
N SER A 154 3.70 12.19 -6.35
CA SER A 154 3.89 10.75 -6.12
C SER A 154 4.80 10.42 -4.93
N ALA A 155 4.87 11.31 -3.95
CA ALA A 155 5.53 11.12 -2.66
C ALA A 155 4.56 10.52 -1.64
N VAL A 156 5.09 10.04 -0.52
CA VAL A 156 4.30 9.65 0.64
C VAL A 156 4.44 10.69 1.76
N ALA A 157 3.41 10.81 2.59
CA ALA A 157 3.44 11.64 3.79
C ALA A 157 2.94 10.85 5.00
N GLU A 158 3.70 10.90 6.09
CA GLU A 158 3.33 10.27 7.36
C GLU A 158 3.55 11.23 8.52
N SER A 159 2.69 11.14 9.54
CA SER A 159 2.78 11.95 10.74
C SER A 159 3.35 11.16 11.92
N VAL A 160 4.34 11.74 12.60
CA VAL A 160 4.95 11.19 13.83
C VAL A 160 5.22 12.34 14.79
N ASP A 161 4.80 12.20 16.03
CA ASP A 161 5.06 13.15 17.12
C ASP A 161 4.75 14.62 16.79
N GLY A 162 3.61 14.84 16.13
CA GLY A 162 3.16 16.19 15.76
C GLY A 162 3.89 16.84 14.59
N LYS A 163 4.77 16.10 13.93
CA LYS A 163 5.49 16.51 12.72
C LYS A 163 5.01 15.65 11.54
N ILE A 164 5.17 16.17 10.34
CA ILE A 164 4.83 15.46 9.10
C ILE A 164 6.09 15.29 8.25
N TYR A 165 6.28 14.09 7.72
CA TYR A 165 7.44 13.74 6.90
C TYR A 165 6.96 13.46 5.47
N LEU A 166 7.47 14.24 4.50
CA LEU A 166 7.23 14.08 3.07
C LEU A 166 8.43 13.39 2.44
N ILE A 167 8.25 12.18 1.92
CA ILE A 167 9.35 11.30 1.54
C ILE A 167 9.20 10.82 0.10
N GLY A 168 10.30 10.86 -0.66
CA GLY A 168 10.38 10.31 -2.01
C GLY A 168 9.60 11.09 -3.06
N GLY A 169 9.12 10.39 -4.09
CA GLY A 169 8.30 10.95 -5.16
C GLY A 169 9.11 11.41 -6.38
N LEU A 170 8.48 12.26 -7.18
CA LEU A 170 9.04 12.89 -8.36
C LEU A 170 9.27 14.37 -8.12
N GLU A 171 10.39 14.89 -8.57
CA GLU A 171 10.73 16.32 -8.57
C GLU A 171 11.27 16.76 -9.95
N PRO A 172 11.23 18.07 -10.29
CA PRO A 172 11.78 18.53 -11.55
C PRO A 172 13.28 18.26 -11.63
N MET A 173 13.77 18.00 -12.84
CA MET A 173 15.21 18.03 -13.09
C MET A 173 15.75 19.46 -12.97
N GLU A 174 17.02 19.62 -12.62
CA GLU A 174 17.68 20.92 -12.45
C GLU A 174 17.65 21.80 -13.70
N ASN A 175 17.64 21.18 -14.87
CA ASN A 175 17.50 21.86 -16.16
C ASN A 175 16.06 22.28 -16.51
N GLY A 176 15.08 22.01 -15.63
CA GLY A 176 13.67 22.29 -15.83
C GLY A 176 12.97 21.42 -16.89
N LYS A 177 13.67 20.45 -17.48
CA LYS A 177 13.10 19.58 -18.53
C LYS A 177 12.93 18.14 -18.01
N GLY A 178 11.69 17.80 -17.62
CA GLY A 178 11.34 16.47 -17.13
C GLY A 178 11.44 16.33 -15.62
N THR A 179 11.30 15.10 -15.16
CA THR A 179 11.27 14.75 -13.75
C THR A 179 12.33 13.71 -13.42
N ARG A 180 12.78 13.74 -12.18
CA ARG A 180 13.64 12.71 -11.59
C ARG A 180 12.96 12.08 -10.38
N VAL A 181 13.34 10.86 -10.08
CA VAL A 181 12.93 10.16 -8.85
C VAL A 181 13.73 10.72 -7.68
N SER A 182 13.04 11.03 -6.60
CA SER A 182 13.62 11.67 -5.43
C SER A 182 13.72 10.70 -4.23
N GLY A 183 14.80 10.82 -3.48
CA GLY A 183 14.93 10.26 -2.13
C GLY A 183 14.75 11.32 -1.04
N ARG A 184 14.37 12.54 -1.39
CA ARG A 184 14.26 13.66 -0.45
C ARG A 184 13.28 13.32 0.66
N ASN A 185 13.68 13.64 1.89
CA ASN A 185 12.87 13.54 3.09
C ASN A 185 12.82 14.92 3.75
N GLN A 186 11.62 15.47 3.89
CA GLN A 186 11.40 16.80 4.45
C GLN A 186 10.40 16.70 5.60
N MET A 187 10.75 17.27 6.73
CA MET A 187 9.88 17.39 7.88
C MET A 187 9.16 18.74 7.85
N TYR A 188 7.86 18.72 7.96
CA TYR A 188 7.02 19.87 8.19
C TYR A 188 6.65 19.99 9.67
N ASP A 189 6.98 21.11 10.27
CA ASP A 189 6.58 21.47 11.63
C ASP A 189 5.29 22.28 11.59
N THR A 190 4.19 21.68 12.08
CA THR A 190 2.87 22.33 12.08
C THR A 190 2.78 23.53 13.01
N ALA A 191 3.60 23.57 14.06
CA ALA A 191 3.58 24.67 15.04
C ALA A 191 4.28 25.94 14.50
N SER A 192 5.43 25.76 13.84
CA SER A 192 6.18 26.87 13.24
C SER A 192 5.83 27.15 11.78
N ASN A 193 5.06 26.27 11.11
CA ASN A 193 4.76 26.35 9.67
C ASN A 193 6.04 26.41 8.83
N THR A 194 7.01 25.54 9.12
CA THR A 194 8.32 25.52 8.43
C THR A 194 8.72 24.11 7.98
N TRP A 195 9.56 24.06 6.95
CA TRP A 195 10.15 22.85 6.41
C TRP A 195 11.62 22.70 6.83
N THR A 196 12.03 21.47 7.13
CA THR A 196 13.42 21.13 7.46
C THR A 196 13.82 19.89 6.67
N GLU A 197 15.00 19.91 6.01
CA GLU A 197 15.57 18.74 5.35
C GLU A 197 15.99 17.70 6.38
N ARG A 198 15.72 16.42 6.05
CA ARG A 198 16.07 15.27 6.87
C ARG A 198 16.93 14.31 6.04
N SER A 199 17.49 13.28 6.66
CA SER A 199 18.28 12.26 5.94
C SER A 199 17.47 11.66 4.80
N PRO A 200 17.99 11.72 3.56
CA PRO A 200 17.27 11.23 2.39
C PRO A 200 17.08 9.71 2.43
N MET A 201 15.98 9.23 1.84
CA MET A 201 15.70 7.80 1.68
C MET A 201 16.79 7.15 0.81
N PRO A 202 17.38 6.03 1.25
CA PRO A 202 18.48 5.38 0.54
C PRO A 202 18.09 4.91 -0.87
N THR A 203 16.91 4.29 -1.02
CA THR A 203 16.40 3.85 -2.33
C THR A 203 15.40 4.87 -2.86
N THR A 204 15.83 5.74 -3.77
CA THR A 204 14.97 6.76 -4.38
C THR A 204 13.82 6.12 -5.13
N ARG A 205 12.57 6.55 -4.89
CA ARG A 205 11.38 5.96 -5.52
C ARG A 205 10.17 6.86 -5.46
N ASN A 206 9.23 6.58 -6.34
CA ASN A 206 7.91 7.20 -6.40
C ASN A 206 6.82 6.13 -6.37
N HIS A 207 5.56 6.52 -6.21
CA HIS A 207 4.40 5.62 -6.10
C HIS A 207 4.59 4.52 -5.03
N ALA A 208 5.37 4.83 -3.99
CA ALA A 208 5.53 3.94 -2.84
C ALA A 208 4.28 4.00 -1.95
N MET A 209 4.16 3.02 -1.07
CA MET A 209 3.21 3.00 0.04
C MET A 209 3.98 3.28 1.34
N ALA A 210 3.29 3.75 2.37
CA ALA A 210 3.94 4.05 3.64
C ALA A 210 3.02 3.78 4.84
N GLY A 211 3.60 3.82 6.03
CA GLY A 211 2.84 3.79 7.28
C GLY A 211 3.73 4.15 8.45
N ALA A 212 3.14 4.80 9.44
CA ALA A 212 3.81 5.12 10.69
C ALA A 212 3.35 4.16 11.80
N VAL A 213 4.30 3.51 12.48
CA VAL A 213 4.06 2.60 13.60
C VAL A 213 5.13 2.80 14.66
N ASN A 214 4.71 2.97 15.92
CA ASN A 214 5.60 3.11 17.07
C ASN A 214 6.68 4.21 16.90
N GLY A 215 6.30 5.36 16.36
CA GLY A 215 7.19 6.52 16.17
C GLY A 215 8.17 6.37 14.99
N LYS A 216 8.05 5.33 14.18
CA LYS A 216 8.86 5.10 12.98
C LYS A 216 8.03 5.10 11.72
N ILE A 217 8.64 5.45 10.60
CA ILE A 217 8.02 5.49 9.28
C ILE A 217 8.61 4.38 8.42
N TYR A 218 7.73 3.61 7.79
CA TYR A 218 8.08 2.54 6.87
C TYR A 218 7.65 2.93 5.47
N VAL A 219 8.60 2.93 4.52
CA VAL A 219 8.33 3.19 3.09
C VAL A 219 8.57 1.89 2.33
N MET A 220 7.58 1.45 1.56
CA MET A 220 7.57 0.14 0.95
C MET A 220 7.13 0.16 -0.51
N GLY A 221 7.70 -0.73 -1.31
CA GLY A 221 7.39 -0.84 -2.74
C GLY A 221 7.74 0.43 -3.52
N GLY A 222 6.94 0.71 -4.54
CA GLY A 222 7.17 1.83 -5.45
C GLY A 222 7.98 1.45 -6.68
N ARG A 223 8.42 2.46 -7.42
CA ARG A 223 9.22 2.28 -8.64
C ARG A 223 10.38 3.26 -8.74
N LEU A 224 11.48 2.82 -9.38
CA LEU A 224 12.74 3.56 -9.51
C LEU A 224 12.78 4.48 -10.73
N ALA A 225 11.80 4.39 -11.63
CA ALA A 225 11.76 5.19 -12.85
C ALA A 225 10.77 6.36 -12.73
N ALA A 226 11.11 7.49 -13.37
CA ALA A 226 10.20 8.59 -13.56
C ALA A 226 9.35 8.35 -14.82
N GLY A 227 8.03 8.53 -14.71
CA GLY A 227 7.09 8.42 -15.83
C GLY A 227 6.76 6.98 -16.25
N ASN A 228 6.06 6.88 -17.37
CA ASN A 228 5.64 5.61 -17.97
C ASN A 228 6.78 5.00 -18.78
N ILE A 229 7.83 4.58 -18.13
CA ILE A 229 8.89 3.84 -18.81
C ILE A 229 8.41 2.39 -18.98
N PRO A 230 8.42 1.84 -20.21
CA PRO A 230 7.95 0.47 -20.46
C PRO A 230 8.83 -0.63 -19.84
N VAL A 231 9.88 -0.24 -19.14
CA VAL A 231 10.70 -1.14 -18.32
C VAL A 231 10.58 -0.66 -16.90
N THR A 232 9.58 -1.13 -16.19
CA THR A 232 9.46 -0.73 -14.82
C THR A 232 10.43 -1.46 -13.96
N THR A 233 10.73 -0.76 -13.03
CA THR A 233 11.56 -1.02 -11.88
C THR A 233 10.70 -0.96 -10.63
N ASN A 234 9.54 -1.65 -10.67
CA ASN A 234 8.79 -1.89 -9.44
C ASN A 234 9.68 -2.66 -8.48
N ILE A 235 9.63 -2.29 -7.21
CA ILE A 235 10.45 -2.90 -6.17
C ILE A 235 9.59 -3.41 -5.02
N ASP A 236 10.18 -4.28 -4.21
CA ASP A 236 9.62 -4.88 -3.01
C ASP A 236 10.30 -4.39 -1.73
N THR A 237 11.23 -3.46 -1.85
CA THR A 237 12.05 -2.94 -0.76
C THR A 237 11.22 -2.24 0.29
N VAL A 238 11.51 -2.53 1.56
CA VAL A 238 10.94 -1.87 2.73
C VAL A 238 12.07 -1.21 3.52
N GLU A 239 11.96 0.09 3.76
CA GLU A 239 12.93 0.88 4.51
C GLU A 239 12.26 1.58 5.69
N GLU A 240 12.93 1.54 6.84
CA GLU A 240 12.50 2.17 8.08
C GLU A 240 13.25 3.48 8.30
N TYR A 241 12.52 4.55 8.54
CA TYR A 241 13.07 5.82 8.98
C TYR A 241 12.72 6.07 10.44
N ASP A 242 13.70 6.44 11.24
CA ASP A 242 13.53 6.87 12.63
C ASP A 242 13.63 8.40 12.74
N PRO A 243 12.49 9.09 12.91
CA PRO A 243 12.46 10.54 13.07
C PRO A 243 13.25 11.09 14.24
N ALA A 244 13.33 10.35 15.34
CA ALA A 244 14.01 10.78 16.55
C ALA A 244 15.53 10.89 16.36
N THR A 245 16.12 9.93 15.63
CA THR A 245 17.55 9.90 15.35
C THR A 245 17.92 10.53 14.01
N ASN A 246 16.93 10.77 13.14
CA ASN A 246 17.10 11.18 11.76
C ASN A 246 17.93 10.18 10.91
N LEU A 247 17.75 8.90 11.16
CA LEU A 247 18.50 7.84 10.47
C LEU A 247 17.54 6.87 9.76
N TRP A 248 18.00 6.34 8.64
CA TRP A 248 17.40 5.18 8.00
C TRP A 248 18.03 3.92 8.59
N GLY A 249 17.19 2.98 9.00
CA GLY A 249 17.60 1.69 9.53
C GLY A 249 18.02 0.70 8.44
N PRO A 250 18.37 -0.53 8.84
CA PRO A 250 18.61 -1.61 7.88
C PRO A 250 17.34 -1.90 7.08
N VAL A 251 17.53 -2.40 5.85
CA VAL A 251 16.43 -2.88 5.01
C VAL A 251 15.66 -3.97 5.75
N LYS A 252 14.33 -3.86 5.72
CA LYS A 252 13.41 -4.80 6.38
C LYS A 252 13.08 -5.97 5.45
N GLU A 253 12.28 -6.92 5.98
CA GLU A 253 11.76 -8.02 5.17
C GLU A 253 11.00 -7.47 3.97
N ARG A 254 11.31 -8.00 2.78
CA ARG A 254 10.77 -7.54 1.50
C ARG A 254 9.30 -7.86 1.39
N MET A 255 8.57 -7.03 0.66
CA MET A 255 7.18 -7.32 0.31
C MET A 255 7.08 -8.66 -0.44
N PRO A 256 6.00 -9.43 -0.23
CA PRO A 256 5.78 -10.69 -0.96
C PRO A 256 5.73 -10.53 -2.48
N GLN A 257 5.39 -9.33 -2.95
CA GLN A 257 5.28 -9.02 -4.38
C GLN A 257 5.72 -7.58 -4.67
N VAL A 258 6.51 -7.40 -5.72
CA VAL A 258 6.85 -6.06 -6.24
C VAL A 258 5.59 -5.34 -6.69
N ARG A 259 5.42 -4.06 -6.30
CA ARG A 259 4.30 -3.22 -6.74
C ARG A 259 4.52 -1.74 -6.49
N SER A 260 3.79 -0.93 -7.23
CA SER A 260 3.65 0.51 -7.02
C SER A 260 2.19 0.93 -7.09
N GLY A 261 1.86 2.13 -6.61
CA GLY A 261 0.52 2.72 -6.77
C GLY A 261 -0.60 1.90 -6.12
N GLY A 262 -0.33 1.13 -5.07
CA GLY A 262 -1.34 0.45 -4.25
C GLY A 262 -1.90 1.36 -3.17
N GLY A 263 -3.11 1.05 -2.68
CA GLY A 263 -3.63 1.65 -1.47
C GLY A 263 -2.93 1.12 -0.22
N TRP A 264 -2.90 1.93 0.85
CA TRP A 264 -2.34 1.51 2.13
C TRP A 264 -3.11 2.07 3.32
N ALA A 265 -2.98 1.40 4.45
CA ALA A 265 -3.52 1.86 5.72
C ALA A 265 -2.74 1.28 6.90
N THR A 266 -2.51 2.09 7.93
CA THR A 266 -2.00 1.61 9.22
C THR A 266 -3.18 1.24 10.11
N CYS A 267 -3.16 0.03 10.67
CA CYS A 267 -4.21 -0.49 11.52
C CYS A 267 -3.64 -1.46 12.56
N ASN A 268 -4.02 -1.32 13.82
CA ASN A 268 -3.63 -2.26 14.88
C ASN A 268 -2.11 -2.51 14.98
N GLY A 269 -1.27 -1.50 14.66
CA GLY A 269 0.19 -1.61 14.67
C GLY A 269 0.80 -2.37 13.50
N LYS A 270 0.01 -2.69 12.47
CA LYS A 270 0.45 -3.25 11.19
C LYS A 270 0.18 -2.27 10.05
N ILE A 271 0.91 -2.42 8.95
CA ILE A 271 0.71 -1.65 7.72
C ILE A 271 0.14 -2.59 6.67
N TYR A 272 -1.03 -2.28 6.16
CA TYR A 272 -1.74 -3.02 5.14
C TYR A 272 -1.50 -2.38 3.78
N VAL A 273 -1.18 -3.19 2.78
CA VAL A 273 -0.97 -2.75 1.40
C VAL A 273 -1.83 -3.58 0.48
N GLY A 274 -2.72 -2.95 -0.25
CA GLY A 274 -3.70 -3.61 -1.11
C GLY A 274 -3.70 -3.10 -2.54
N GLY A 275 -3.86 -4.00 -3.52
CA GLY A 275 -3.84 -3.63 -4.92
C GLY A 275 -2.46 -3.19 -5.42
N GLY A 276 -2.45 -2.19 -6.28
CA GLY A 276 -1.26 -1.69 -6.95
C GLY A 276 -1.07 -2.27 -8.34
N GLU A 277 0.03 -1.92 -8.96
CA GLU A 277 0.38 -2.35 -10.31
C GLU A 277 1.77 -2.97 -10.38
N TRP A 278 1.92 -3.93 -11.29
CA TRP A 278 3.20 -4.48 -11.68
C TRP A 278 3.34 -4.36 -13.19
N ILE A 279 4.35 -3.60 -13.62
CA ILE A 279 4.58 -3.28 -15.02
C ILE A 279 5.98 -3.73 -15.41
N THR A 280 6.11 -4.59 -16.41
CA THR A 280 7.34 -4.95 -17.10
C THR A 280 7.10 -4.87 -18.61
N ARG A 281 8.07 -5.24 -19.42
CA ARG A 281 7.87 -5.34 -20.88
C ARG A 281 6.86 -6.42 -21.26
N GLU A 282 6.82 -7.52 -20.49
CA GLU A 282 5.98 -8.69 -20.77
C GLU A 282 4.70 -8.69 -19.92
N PHE A 283 4.68 -7.93 -18.83
CA PHE A 283 3.62 -7.99 -17.84
C PHE A 283 3.10 -6.60 -17.49
N TYR A 284 1.80 -6.37 -17.62
CA TYR A 284 1.14 -5.09 -17.38
C TYR A 284 -0.18 -5.33 -16.67
N ALA A 285 -0.18 -5.34 -15.34
CA ALA A 285 -1.33 -5.77 -14.56
C ALA A 285 -1.55 -4.91 -13.30
N ALA A 286 -2.82 -4.63 -13.02
CA ALA A 286 -3.27 -4.28 -11.67
C ALA A 286 -3.35 -5.56 -10.82
N LEU A 287 -3.21 -5.41 -9.51
CA LEU A 287 -3.07 -6.52 -8.57
C LEU A 287 -4.27 -6.63 -7.64
N ARG A 288 -4.48 -7.84 -7.12
CA ARG A 288 -5.47 -8.12 -6.06
C ARG A 288 -4.82 -8.40 -4.71
N ALA A 289 -3.50 -8.47 -4.66
CA ALA A 289 -2.79 -8.83 -3.44
C ALA A 289 -3.12 -7.85 -2.30
N LEU A 290 -3.37 -8.41 -1.12
CA LEU A 290 -3.46 -7.70 0.15
C LEU A 290 -2.47 -8.32 1.12
N ASP A 291 -1.50 -7.54 1.55
CA ASP A 291 -0.48 -7.99 2.48
C ASP A 291 -0.40 -7.06 3.68
N ALA A 292 -0.13 -7.62 4.85
CA ALA A 292 0.07 -6.89 6.10
C ALA A 292 1.51 -7.04 6.57
N TYR A 293 2.19 -5.93 6.78
CA TYR A 293 3.51 -5.88 7.40
C TYR A 293 3.38 -5.65 8.90
N ASP A 294 4.02 -6.48 9.68
CA ASP A 294 4.16 -6.31 11.13
C ASP A 294 5.57 -5.82 11.48
N PRO A 295 5.73 -4.52 11.79
CA PRO A 295 7.04 -3.97 12.16
C PRO A 295 7.64 -4.56 13.42
N ALA A 296 6.83 -5.08 14.34
CA ALA A 296 7.32 -5.64 15.61
C ALA A 296 8.07 -6.95 15.40
N THR A 297 7.66 -7.75 14.42
CA THR A 297 8.28 -9.03 14.08
C THR A 297 9.10 -8.97 12.80
N ASN A 298 9.01 -7.89 12.04
CA ASN A 298 9.60 -7.73 10.71
C ASN A 298 9.15 -8.83 9.75
N THR A 299 7.84 -9.12 9.71
CA THR A 299 7.26 -10.18 8.88
C THR A 299 6.07 -9.70 8.07
N TRP A 300 5.78 -10.39 6.98
CA TRP A 300 4.61 -10.20 6.15
C TRP A 300 3.60 -11.34 6.32
N GLU A 301 2.33 -10.99 6.23
CA GLU A 301 1.20 -11.90 6.16
C GLU A 301 0.37 -11.57 4.91
N THR A 302 0.18 -12.56 4.03
CA THR A 302 -0.75 -12.42 2.89
C THR A 302 -2.15 -12.76 3.34
N LEU A 303 -3.09 -11.84 3.08
CA LEU A 303 -4.48 -11.92 3.51
C LEU A 303 -5.40 -12.29 2.34
N THR A 304 -6.71 -12.41 2.63
CA THR A 304 -7.74 -12.56 1.59
C THR A 304 -7.60 -11.44 0.55
N PRO A 305 -7.32 -11.76 -0.73
CA PRO A 305 -7.07 -10.75 -1.74
C PRO A 305 -8.28 -9.84 -1.96
N LEU A 306 -8.05 -8.64 -2.45
CA LEU A 306 -9.11 -7.71 -2.84
C LEU A 306 -10.12 -8.39 -3.78
N PRO A 307 -11.41 -8.03 -3.74
CA PRO A 307 -12.43 -8.58 -4.64
C PRO A 307 -12.11 -8.36 -6.12
N GLY A 308 -11.53 -7.21 -6.47
CA GLY A 308 -11.06 -6.86 -7.81
C GLY A 308 -9.58 -6.50 -7.84
N ALA A 309 -8.94 -6.66 -9.00
CA ALA A 309 -7.61 -6.12 -9.25
C ALA A 309 -7.72 -4.62 -9.49
N VAL A 310 -6.97 -3.81 -8.73
CA VAL A 310 -6.99 -2.35 -8.83
C VAL A 310 -5.64 -1.74 -8.52
N HIS A 311 -5.35 -0.58 -9.11
CA HIS A 311 -4.29 0.33 -8.66
C HIS A 311 -4.83 1.75 -8.50
N GLY A 312 -4.09 2.61 -7.82
CA GLY A 312 -4.55 3.96 -7.53
C GLY A 312 -5.81 4.00 -6.65
N ASN A 313 -6.05 2.94 -5.89
CA ASN A 313 -7.18 2.80 -4.97
C ASN A 313 -6.89 3.46 -3.63
N ALA A 314 -7.92 4.08 -3.04
CA ALA A 314 -7.83 4.59 -1.67
C ALA A 314 -8.02 3.46 -0.65
N MET A 315 -7.24 3.47 0.44
CA MET A 315 -7.44 2.58 1.58
C MET A 315 -7.46 3.37 2.89
N GLY A 316 -8.14 2.80 3.89
CA GLY A 316 -8.21 3.36 5.24
C GLY A 316 -8.68 2.32 6.26
N CYS A 317 -8.37 2.53 7.53
CA CYS A 317 -8.80 1.65 8.61
C CYS A 317 -9.67 2.41 9.62
N ILE A 318 -10.92 2.01 9.77
CA ILE A 318 -11.83 2.55 10.78
C ILE A 318 -12.10 1.49 11.85
N GLY A 319 -11.65 1.74 13.06
CA GLY A 319 -11.71 0.73 14.11
C GLY A 319 -10.89 -0.50 13.73
N ASN A 320 -11.59 -1.60 13.43
CA ASN A 320 -10.98 -2.86 12.98
C ASN A 320 -11.41 -3.25 11.55
N LYS A 321 -11.90 -2.29 10.77
CA LYS A 321 -12.39 -2.49 9.42
C LYS A 321 -11.46 -1.83 8.42
N LEU A 322 -10.91 -2.63 7.50
CA LEU A 322 -10.09 -2.14 6.40
C LEU A 322 -10.99 -1.84 5.21
N HIS A 323 -10.97 -0.61 4.75
CA HIS A 323 -11.72 -0.13 3.60
C HIS A 323 -10.80 -0.04 2.39
N THR A 324 -11.30 -0.43 1.21
CA THR A 324 -10.68 -0.15 -0.09
C THR A 324 -11.72 0.42 -1.03
N VAL A 325 -11.35 1.48 -1.75
CA VAL A 325 -12.30 2.27 -2.54
C VAL A 325 -11.73 2.59 -3.90
N SER A 326 -12.53 2.36 -4.94
CA SER A 326 -12.27 2.78 -6.31
C SER A 326 -10.94 2.24 -6.87
N GLY A 327 -10.32 2.96 -7.76
CA GLY A 327 -9.10 2.56 -8.46
C GLY A 327 -9.39 1.97 -9.84
N LYS A 328 -8.34 1.88 -10.63
CA LYS A 328 -8.40 1.39 -12.00
C LYS A 328 -8.10 -0.10 -12.09
N MET A 329 -8.86 -0.85 -12.85
CA MET A 329 -8.74 -2.30 -12.97
C MET A 329 -7.59 -2.77 -13.90
N ARG A 330 -6.87 -1.85 -14.52
CA ARG A 330 -5.69 -2.13 -15.37
C ARG A 330 -4.54 -1.28 -14.92
N ALA A 331 -3.31 -1.75 -15.10
CA ALA A 331 -2.11 -0.98 -14.80
C ALA A 331 -1.96 0.24 -15.73
N GLY A 332 -1.27 1.28 -15.23
CA GLY A 332 -0.94 2.51 -15.96
C GLY A 332 -2.12 3.39 -16.32
N GLY A 333 -1.82 4.57 -16.85
CA GLY A 333 -2.81 5.51 -17.38
C GLY A 333 -3.49 4.99 -18.65
N GLY A 334 -4.70 5.45 -18.94
CA GLY A 334 -5.43 5.09 -20.17
C GLY A 334 -6.92 5.40 -20.05
N PRO A 335 -7.71 5.12 -21.11
CA PRO A 335 -9.14 5.47 -21.14
C PRO A 335 -10.04 4.49 -20.38
N ASP A 336 -9.51 3.43 -19.80
CA ASP A 336 -10.31 2.43 -19.09
C ASP A 336 -10.95 3.05 -17.83
N PRO A 337 -12.21 2.73 -17.53
CA PRO A 337 -12.89 3.30 -16.39
C PRO A 337 -12.31 2.76 -15.07
N ALA A 338 -12.33 3.61 -14.05
CA ALA A 338 -12.16 3.20 -12.67
C ALA A 338 -13.43 2.50 -12.14
N THR A 339 -13.28 1.73 -11.07
CA THR A 339 -14.43 1.10 -10.40
C THR A 339 -15.03 2.02 -9.34
N ALA A 340 -16.35 1.88 -9.10
CA ALA A 340 -17.05 2.54 -7.99
C ALA A 340 -17.04 1.69 -6.70
N GLU A 341 -16.39 0.53 -6.72
CA GLU A 341 -16.46 -0.43 -5.62
C GLU A 341 -15.90 0.15 -4.32
N HIS A 342 -16.62 -0.12 -3.23
CA HIS A 342 -16.18 0.12 -1.86
C HIS A 342 -16.33 -1.18 -1.09
N ASP A 343 -15.22 -1.79 -0.79
CA ASP A 343 -15.13 -3.06 -0.11
C ASP A 343 -14.56 -2.89 1.30
N VAL A 344 -15.09 -3.66 2.25
CA VAL A 344 -14.72 -3.61 3.66
C VAL A 344 -14.36 -5.00 4.16
N LEU A 345 -13.20 -5.12 4.79
CA LEU A 345 -12.71 -6.36 5.40
C LEU A 345 -12.63 -6.19 6.92
N ASP A 346 -13.30 -7.07 7.66
CA ASP A 346 -13.11 -7.16 9.11
C ASP A 346 -11.75 -7.81 9.40
N LEU A 347 -10.87 -7.06 10.03
CA LEU A 347 -9.57 -7.57 10.44
C LEU A 347 -9.70 -8.41 11.72
N PRO A 348 -8.88 -9.45 11.89
CA PRO A 348 -8.86 -10.19 13.15
C PRO A 348 -8.53 -9.25 14.31
N ALA A 349 -9.21 -9.39 15.42
CA ALA A 349 -8.85 -8.67 16.63
C ALA A 349 -7.39 -9.00 16.99
N ARG A 350 -6.62 -8.01 17.49
CA ARG A 350 -5.29 -8.31 18.06
C ARG A 350 -5.45 -9.46 19.03
N GLY A 351 -4.83 -10.59 18.71
CA GLY A 351 -4.72 -11.69 19.67
C GLY A 351 -4.07 -11.12 20.91
N GLY A 352 -4.81 -11.09 22.02
CA GLY A 352 -4.21 -10.80 23.29
C GLY A 352 -3.08 -11.81 23.48
N THR A 353 -1.90 -11.31 23.78
CA THR A 353 -0.77 -12.13 24.23
C THR A 353 -1.31 -13.05 25.34
N ARG A 354 -1.38 -14.35 25.04
CA ARG A 354 -1.61 -15.37 26.07
C ARG A 354 -0.35 -15.55 26.88
#